data_27851d296f740bcac6dc32d40911c390
#
_entry.id   27851d296f740bcac6dc32d40911c390
#
_cell.length_a   1.000
_cell.length_b   1.000
_cell.length_c   1.000
_cell.angle_alpha   90.00
_cell.angle_beta   90.00
_cell.angle_gamma   90.00
#
_symmetry.space_group_name_H-M   'P 1'
#
loop_
_entity.id
_entity.type
_entity.pdbx_description
1 polymer ?
#
loop_
_entity_poly.entity_id
_entity_poly.type
_entity_poly.pdbx_seq_one_letter_code
_entity_poly.pdbx_strand_id
1 'polypeptide(L)'
;MTERSTGLVSVVMPTYNSAEFIEESIQSVQAQTYRYWELILVDDCSTDDTELIVARIADLDHRIRYHRLAVNSGAAIARTKAMELAAGQYIAFLDSDDLWRPDKLARQLEFLQRTGARIVCTAYDHIDEAGTPIGRRVHKPKKHADYNDVLLSCPIGNSSVLFDAGTLGIFVVPNIRKRNDDALWLQMLKKEKYILGMSDVLMSYRVRANSISANKWSLVRYHWTLYRDIEHLSVPRSAFHIFVWGALKTLRIK
;
A
#
# COMPACT_ATOMS: atom_id res chain seq x y z
N MET A 1 8.18 18.36 -15.43
CA MET A 1 7.54 17.05 -15.13
C MET A 1 8.32 16.03 -15.94
N THR A 2 8.99 15.08 -15.30
CA THR A 2 9.68 13.99 -16.00
C THR A 2 8.64 13.16 -16.75
N GLU A 3 8.85 12.94 -18.03
CA GLU A 3 7.97 12.11 -18.87
C GLU A 3 7.99 10.67 -18.33
N ARG A 4 6.81 10.11 -18.03
CA ARG A 4 6.67 8.76 -17.50
C ARG A 4 6.59 7.75 -18.62
N SER A 5 7.22 6.59 -18.43
CA SER A 5 7.19 5.50 -19.40
C SER A 5 5.78 4.93 -19.53
N THR A 6 5.15 5.14 -20.69
CA THR A 6 3.78 4.67 -20.98
C THR A 6 3.67 3.16 -20.81
N GLY A 7 2.66 2.71 -20.07
CA GLY A 7 2.39 1.31 -19.80
C GLY A 7 3.28 0.69 -18.69
N LEU A 8 4.43 1.27 -18.37
CA LEU A 8 5.30 0.75 -17.31
C LEU A 8 4.60 0.87 -15.93
N VAL A 9 4.66 -0.21 -15.15
CA VAL A 9 4.21 -0.24 -13.76
C VAL A 9 5.41 -0.19 -12.83
N SER A 10 5.52 0.85 -12.02
CA SER A 10 6.49 0.91 -10.93
C SER A 10 5.85 0.33 -9.66
N VAL A 11 6.37 -0.80 -9.22
CA VAL A 11 6.02 -1.40 -7.93
C VAL A 11 6.84 -0.72 -6.85
N VAL A 12 6.18 -0.10 -5.88
CA VAL A 12 6.79 0.64 -4.77
C VAL A 12 6.75 -0.20 -3.50
N MET A 13 7.92 -0.56 -2.98
CA MET A 13 8.08 -1.43 -1.81
C MET A 13 8.96 -0.75 -0.74
N PRO A 14 8.36 -0.06 0.23
CA PRO A 14 9.10 0.36 1.42
C PRO A 14 9.44 -0.88 2.24
N THR A 15 10.68 -0.97 2.75
CA THR A 15 11.11 -2.11 3.54
C THR A 15 11.90 -1.66 4.79
N TYR A 16 11.80 -2.43 5.86
CA TYR A 16 12.58 -2.27 7.08
C TYR A 16 12.59 -3.57 7.88
N ASN A 17 13.77 -4.15 8.09
CA ASN A 17 13.96 -5.41 8.81
C ASN A 17 12.98 -6.50 8.32
N SER A 18 13.06 -6.81 7.02
CA SER A 18 12.12 -7.69 6.33
C SER A 18 12.77 -8.97 5.78
N ALA A 19 13.98 -9.32 6.26
CA ALA A 19 14.75 -10.46 5.76
C ALA A 19 13.95 -11.76 5.70
N GLU A 20 13.00 -11.95 6.62
CA GLU A 20 12.17 -13.16 6.73
C GLU A 20 11.19 -13.32 5.55
N PHE A 21 10.67 -12.20 4.99
CA PHE A 21 9.54 -12.26 4.04
C PHE A 21 9.86 -11.64 2.68
N ILE A 22 10.89 -10.80 2.59
CA ILE A 22 11.12 -9.95 1.44
C ILE A 22 11.39 -10.74 0.16
N GLU A 23 12.05 -11.89 0.24
CA GLU A 23 12.33 -12.74 -0.91
C GLU A 23 11.04 -13.26 -1.55
N GLU A 24 10.08 -13.76 -0.76
CA GLU A 24 8.77 -14.21 -1.25
C GLU A 24 7.98 -13.04 -1.88
N SER A 25 8.01 -11.87 -1.25
CA SER A 25 7.34 -10.69 -1.77
C SER A 25 7.90 -10.26 -3.13
N ILE A 26 9.23 -10.24 -3.30
CA ILE A 26 9.89 -9.97 -4.58
C ILE A 26 9.53 -11.03 -5.62
N GLN A 27 9.59 -12.31 -5.26
CA GLN A 27 9.23 -13.42 -6.17
C GLN A 27 7.79 -13.31 -6.65
N SER A 28 6.87 -12.81 -5.83
CA SER A 28 5.46 -12.56 -6.22
C SER A 28 5.34 -11.48 -7.30
N VAL A 29 6.25 -10.49 -7.34
CA VAL A 29 6.34 -9.50 -8.42
C VAL A 29 6.98 -10.11 -9.66
N GLN A 30 8.04 -10.88 -9.52
CA GLN A 30 8.70 -11.55 -10.64
C GLN A 30 7.76 -12.54 -11.35
N ALA A 31 6.84 -13.15 -10.62
CA ALA A 31 5.83 -14.07 -11.13
C ALA A 31 4.68 -13.39 -11.91
N GLN A 32 4.61 -12.06 -11.92
CA GLN A 32 3.52 -11.35 -12.61
C GLN A 32 3.45 -11.67 -14.09
N THR A 33 2.25 -11.93 -14.61
CA THR A 33 2.01 -12.20 -16.05
C THR A 33 2.20 -10.95 -16.90
N TYR A 34 1.90 -9.77 -16.35
CA TYR A 34 2.27 -8.50 -16.96
C TYR A 34 3.77 -8.25 -16.77
N ARG A 35 4.55 -8.21 -17.85
CA ARG A 35 6.03 -8.22 -17.80
C ARG A 35 6.69 -6.83 -17.80
N TYR A 36 5.95 -5.78 -18.13
CA TYR A 36 6.49 -4.42 -18.23
C TYR A 36 6.34 -3.68 -16.90
N TRP A 37 7.19 -4.07 -15.95
CA TRP A 37 7.26 -3.49 -14.62
C TRP A 37 8.71 -3.25 -14.18
N GLU A 38 8.88 -2.34 -13.24
CA GLU A 38 10.06 -2.17 -12.40
C GLU A 38 9.65 -2.32 -10.92
N LEU A 39 10.56 -2.79 -10.07
CA LEU A 39 10.38 -2.86 -8.62
C LEU A 39 11.37 -1.93 -7.93
N ILE A 40 10.87 -0.97 -7.14
CA ILE A 40 11.67 0.00 -6.42
C ILE A 40 11.53 -0.27 -4.94
N LEU A 41 12.59 -0.85 -4.37
CA LEU A 41 12.70 -1.08 -2.95
C LEU A 41 13.42 0.09 -2.30
N VAL A 42 12.77 0.71 -1.31
CA VAL A 42 13.42 1.71 -0.47
C VAL A 42 13.52 1.19 0.95
N ASP A 43 14.73 0.91 1.37
CA ASP A 43 15.05 0.39 2.68
C ASP A 43 15.25 1.52 3.68
N ASP A 44 14.44 1.50 4.71
CA ASP A 44 14.44 2.47 5.80
C ASP A 44 15.53 2.18 6.85
N CYS A 45 16.75 1.89 6.38
CA CYS A 45 17.93 1.62 7.20
C CYS A 45 17.83 0.31 8.01
N SER A 46 17.56 -0.82 7.32
CA SER A 46 17.53 -2.16 7.94
C SER A 46 18.84 -2.53 8.62
N THR A 47 18.73 -3.34 9.67
CA THR A 47 19.85 -3.85 10.47
C THR A 47 19.98 -5.39 10.43
N ASP A 48 19.05 -6.03 9.71
CA ASP A 48 19.06 -7.47 9.42
C ASP A 48 19.61 -7.76 8.01
N ASP A 49 19.47 -8.97 7.54
CA ASP A 49 19.98 -9.42 6.23
C ASP A 49 19.14 -8.95 5.02
N THR A 50 18.19 -8.00 5.21
CA THR A 50 17.33 -7.49 4.13
C THR A 50 18.15 -7.02 2.92
N GLU A 51 19.19 -6.20 3.16
CA GLU A 51 20.06 -5.67 2.09
C GLU A 51 20.76 -6.77 1.31
N LEU A 52 21.33 -7.77 1.99
CA LEU A 52 22.02 -8.89 1.36
C LEU A 52 21.09 -9.73 0.46
N ILE A 53 19.87 -9.98 0.95
CA ILE A 53 18.87 -10.74 0.20
C ILE A 53 18.46 -9.99 -1.07
N VAL A 54 18.14 -8.69 -0.93
CA VAL A 54 17.70 -7.88 -2.08
C VAL A 54 18.81 -7.70 -3.10
N ALA A 55 20.05 -7.42 -2.67
CA ALA A 55 21.19 -7.27 -3.58
C ALA A 55 21.39 -8.52 -4.45
N ARG A 56 21.38 -9.72 -3.83
CA ARG A 56 21.49 -10.99 -4.56
C ARG A 56 20.42 -11.15 -5.65
N ILE A 57 19.18 -10.72 -5.37
CA ILE A 57 18.07 -10.84 -6.33
C ILE A 57 18.17 -9.78 -7.42
N ALA A 58 18.54 -8.56 -7.07
CA ALA A 58 18.70 -7.43 -7.99
C ALA A 58 19.85 -7.66 -9.00
N ASP A 59 20.92 -8.34 -8.60
CA ASP A 59 22.01 -8.72 -9.48
C ASP A 59 21.54 -9.66 -10.62
N LEU A 60 20.46 -10.42 -10.40
CA LEU A 60 19.89 -11.35 -11.36
C LEU A 60 18.74 -10.76 -12.18
N ASP A 61 18.11 -9.68 -11.71
CA ASP A 61 16.96 -9.04 -12.39
C ASP A 61 17.06 -7.51 -12.33
N HIS A 62 17.57 -6.89 -13.39
CA HIS A 62 17.80 -5.44 -13.48
C HIS A 62 16.55 -4.57 -13.41
N ARG A 63 15.36 -5.16 -13.43
CA ARG A 63 14.10 -4.45 -13.16
C ARG A 63 13.92 -4.13 -11.68
N ILE A 64 14.74 -4.73 -10.79
CA ILE A 64 14.70 -4.54 -9.34
C ILE A 64 15.76 -3.53 -8.97
N ARG A 65 15.34 -2.45 -8.32
CA ARG A 65 16.20 -1.34 -7.92
C ARG A 65 16.11 -1.17 -6.41
N TYR A 66 17.26 -1.26 -5.74
CA TYR A 66 17.36 -1.08 -4.29
C TYR A 66 17.95 0.28 -3.95
N HIS A 67 17.34 0.95 -2.97
CA HIS A 67 17.83 2.22 -2.43
C HIS A 67 17.72 2.20 -0.90
N ARG A 68 18.84 2.40 -0.21
CA ARG A 68 18.88 2.47 1.26
C ARG A 68 18.87 3.92 1.72
N LEU A 69 18.02 4.24 2.70
CA LEU A 69 18.05 5.53 3.38
C LEU A 69 19.22 5.58 4.40
N ALA A 70 19.77 6.77 4.62
CA ALA A 70 20.88 6.96 5.54
C ALA A 70 20.48 6.78 7.03
N VAL A 71 19.20 7.01 7.33
CA VAL A 71 18.63 6.88 8.68
C VAL A 71 17.21 6.32 8.60
N ASN A 72 16.77 5.64 9.66
CA ASN A 72 15.39 5.18 9.77
C ASN A 72 14.45 6.39 9.90
N SER A 73 13.65 6.62 8.88
CA SER A 73 12.76 7.80 8.72
C SER A 73 11.28 7.43 8.71
N GLY A 74 10.96 6.14 8.69
CA GLY A 74 9.60 5.59 8.66
C GLY A 74 9.07 5.26 7.27
N ALA A 75 8.11 4.34 7.21
CA ALA A 75 7.55 3.81 5.98
C ALA A 75 6.96 4.89 5.04
N ALA A 76 6.47 6.02 5.58
CA ALA A 76 5.95 7.13 4.79
C ALA A 76 7.04 7.79 3.93
N ILE A 77 8.22 8.02 4.52
CA ILE A 77 9.37 8.62 3.82
C ILE A 77 9.92 7.62 2.79
N ALA A 78 10.09 6.35 3.18
CA ALA A 78 10.56 5.32 2.27
C ALA A 78 9.60 5.15 1.07
N ARG A 79 8.27 5.15 1.30
CA ARG A 79 7.26 5.07 0.25
C ARG A 79 7.28 6.30 -0.67
N THR A 80 7.40 7.50 -0.11
CA THR A 80 7.54 8.75 -0.90
C THR A 80 8.79 8.66 -1.78
N LYS A 81 9.94 8.28 -1.20
CA LYS A 81 11.19 8.14 -1.95
C LYS A 81 11.09 7.12 -3.08
N ALA A 82 10.43 5.98 -2.84
CA ALA A 82 10.22 4.99 -3.88
C ALA A 82 9.32 5.52 -5.02
N MET A 83 8.27 6.29 -4.72
CA MET A 83 7.45 6.95 -5.74
C MET A 83 8.21 8.03 -6.52
N GLU A 84 9.13 8.77 -5.89
CA GLU A 84 9.98 9.76 -6.56
C GLU A 84 10.95 9.10 -7.56
N LEU A 85 11.43 7.90 -7.25
CA LEU A 85 12.32 7.12 -8.10
C LEU A 85 11.59 6.37 -9.22
N ALA A 86 10.26 6.29 -9.14
CA ALA A 86 9.40 5.56 -10.08
C ALA A 86 9.35 6.25 -11.46
N ALA A 87 9.62 5.48 -12.51
CA ALA A 87 9.57 5.96 -13.90
C ALA A 87 8.27 5.58 -14.63
N GLY A 88 7.48 4.66 -14.09
CA GLY A 88 6.27 4.12 -14.73
C GLY A 88 5.10 5.07 -14.75
N GLN A 89 4.26 4.93 -15.78
CA GLN A 89 2.94 5.58 -15.85
C GLN A 89 2.07 5.17 -14.66
N TYR A 90 2.11 3.89 -14.31
CA TYR A 90 1.33 3.35 -13.19
C TYR A 90 2.22 3.11 -11.99
N ILE A 91 1.66 3.31 -10.80
CA ILE A 91 2.29 2.93 -9.53
C ILE A 91 1.40 1.93 -8.82
N ALA A 92 2.00 0.83 -8.35
CA ALA A 92 1.38 -0.16 -7.49
C ALA A 92 2.17 -0.27 -6.18
N PHE A 93 1.46 -0.45 -5.07
CA PHE A 93 2.09 -0.60 -3.76
C PHE A 93 2.15 -2.07 -3.35
N LEU A 94 3.27 -2.46 -2.75
CA LEU A 94 3.45 -3.77 -2.14
C LEU A 94 4.26 -3.59 -0.85
N ASP A 95 3.73 -4.03 0.28
CA ASP A 95 4.47 -4.10 1.53
C ASP A 95 5.39 -5.35 1.50
N SER A 96 6.55 -5.27 2.13
CA SER A 96 7.63 -6.25 2.03
C SER A 96 7.37 -7.61 2.70
N ASP A 97 6.15 -7.79 3.22
CA ASP A 97 5.67 -9.03 3.86
C ASP A 97 4.38 -9.58 3.22
N ASP A 98 3.80 -8.87 2.23
CA ASP A 98 2.61 -9.31 1.50
C ASP A 98 2.96 -10.07 0.21
N LEU A 99 1.99 -10.81 -0.34
CA LEU A 99 2.15 -11.56 -1.58
C LEU A 99 1.10 -11.15 -2.63
N TRP A 100 1.51 -11.08 -3.88
CA TRP A 100 0.61 -10.87 -5.02
C TRP A 100 0.28 -12.16 -5.77
N ARG A 101 -0.94 -12.24 -6.30
CA ARG A 101 -1.32 -13.26 -7.28
C ARG A 101 -0.67 -12.93 -8.63
N PRO A 102 -0.30 -13.95 -9.45
CA PRO A 102 0.45 -13.74 -10.69
C PRO A 102 -0.24 -12.85 -11.73
N ASP A 103 -1.56 -12.76 -11.72
CA ASP A 103 -2.36 -12.01 -12.68
C ASP A 103 -2.80 -10.61 -12.18
N LYS A 104 -2.31 -10.18 -11.02
CA LYS A 104 -2.77 -8.93 -10.36
C LYS A 104 -2.57 -7.70 -11.25
N LEU A 105 -1.35 -7.45 -11.74
CA LEU A 105 -1.06 -6.26 -12.54
C LEU A 105 -1.86 -6.25 -13.85
N ALA A 106 -1.90 -7.39 -14.55
CA ALA A 106 -2.64 -7.51 -15.81
C ALA A 106 -4.13 -7.19 -15.62
N ARG A 107 -4.77 -7.78 -14.59
CA ARG A 107 -6.19 -7.58 -14.31
C ARG A 107 -6.52 -6.17 -13.83
N GLN A 108 -5.65 -5.56 -13.03
CA GLN A 108 -5.85 -4.18 -12.59
C GLN A 108 -5.73 -3.18 -13.75
N LEU A 109 -4.75 -3.35 -14.64
CA LEU A 109 -4.60 -2.52 -15.83
C LEU A 109 -5.78 -2.65 -16.78
N GLU A 110 -6.23 -3.88 -17.06
CA GLU A 110 -7.46 -4.12 -17.84
C GLU A 110 -8.68 -3.43 -17.22
N PHE A 111 -8.82 -3.53 -15.89
CA PHE A 111 -9.93 -2.90 -15.17
C PHE A 111 -9.88 -1.37 -15.26
N LEU A 112 -8.69 -0.75 -15.11
CA LEU A 112 -8.51 0.69 -15.31
C LEU A 112 -8.92 1.12 -16.72
N GLN A 113 -8.44 0.41 -17.73
CA GLN A 113 -8.75 0.73 -19.15
C GLN A 113 -10.23 0.62 -19.45
N ARG A 114 -10.88 -0.45 -18.96
CA ARG A 114 -12.31 -0.70 -19.19
C ARG A 114 -13.23 0.29 -18.48
N THR A 115 -12.83 0.76 -17.28
CA THR A 115 -13.68 1.62 -16.44
C THR A 115 -13.37 3.10 -16.56
N GLY A 116 -12.21 3.46 -17.12
CA GLY A 116 -11.70 4.83 -17.10
C GLY A 116 -11.27 5.31 -15.70
N ALA A 117 -11.21 4.39 -14.72
CA ALA A 117 -10.75 4.71 -13.37
C ALA A 117 -9.27 5.07 -13.37
N ARG A 118 -8.84 5.89 -12.41
CA ARG A 118 -7.44 6.27 -12.23
C ARG A 118 -6.80 5.65 -11.00
N ILE A 119 -7.63 5.14 -10.08
CA ILE A 119 -7.19 4.46 -8.86
C ILE A 119 -8.06 3.23 -8.67
N VAL A 120 -7.44 2.08 -8.48
CA VAL A 120 -8.14 0.81 -8.21
C VAL A 120 -7.50 0.08 -7.04
N CYS A 121 -8.31 -0.69 -6.31
CA CYS A 121 -7.85 -1.63 -5.30
C CYS A 121 -8.56 -2.98 -5.46
N THR A 122 -7.97 -4.05 -4.91
CA THR A 122 -8.50 -5.40 -5.04
C THR A 122 -8.95 -5.96 -3.69
N ALA A 123 -9.74 -7.02 -3.72
CA ALA A 123 -9.93 -7.86 -2.54
C ALA A 123 -8.63 -8.58 -2.18
N TYR A 124 -8.55 -9.04 -0.92
CA TYR A 124 -7.43 -9.81 -0.41
C TYR A 124 -7.87 -10.84 0.62
N ASP A 125 -7.10 -11.89 0.72
CA ASP A 125 -7.19 -12.88 1.79
C ASP A 125 -6.06 -12.67 2.83
N HIS A 126 -6.00 -13.53 3.84
CA HIS A 126 -5.01 -13.45 4.89
C HIS A 126 -4.19 -14.74 4.92
N ILE A 127 -2.89 -14.58 5.11
CA ILE A 127 -1.93 -15.67 5.33
C ILE A 127 -1.22 -15.47 6.68
N ASP A 128 -0.74 -16.55 7.27
CA ASP A 128 0.15 -16.50 8.44
C ASP A 128 1.60 -16.20 8.04
N GLU A 129 2.50 -16.20 9.02
CA GLU A 129 3.93 -15.96 8.80
C GLU A 129 4.56 -17.02 7.87
N ALA A 130 4.04 -18.25 7.87
CA ALA A 130 4.49 -19.33 6.99
C ALA A 130 3.85 -19.29 5.56
N GLY A 131 3.04 -18.27 5.26
CA GLY A 131 2.35 -18.16 3.96
C GLY A 131 1.09 -19.03 3.85
N THR A 132 0.64 -19.69 4.95
CA THR A 132 -0.53 -20.54 4.94
C THR A 132 -1.81 -19.70 5.08
N PRO A 133 -2.88 -19.97 4.30
CA PRO A 133 -4.12 -19.22 4.40
C PRO A 133 -4.77 -19.31 5.79
N ILE A 134 -5.12 -18.17 6.38
CA ILE A 134 -5.80 -18.06 7.68
C ILE A 134 -7.31 -17.94 7.46
N GLY A 135 -8.03 -19.06 7.68
CA GLY A 135 -9.49 -19.07 7.58
C GLY A 135 -10.01 -18.82 6.17
N ARG A 136 -11.34 -18.55 6.07
CA ARG A 136 -12.02 -18.28 4.78
C ARG A 136 -12.35 -16.80 4.57
N ARG A 137 -11.75 -15.91 5.36
CA ARG A 137 -12.12 -14.48 5.34
C ARG A 137 -11.42 -13.76 4.20
N VAL A 138 -12.21 -13.25 3.27
CA VAL A 138 -11.77 -12.35 2.19
C VAL A 138 -12.21 -10.94 2.56
N HIS A 139 -11.27 -10.00 2.57
CA HIS A 139 -11.58 -8.58 2.65
C HIS A 139 -11.94 -8.08 1.26
N LYS A 140 -13.19 -7.60 1.10
CA LYS A 140 -13.68 -7.03 -0.15
C LYS A 140 -13.76 -5.52 -0.02
N PRO A 141 -13.12 -4.74 -0.90
CA PRO A 141 -13.25 -3.31 -0.90
C PRO A 141 -14.67 -2.89 -1.34
N LYS A 142 -15.08 -1.67 -0.99
CA LYS A 142 -16.27 -1.06 -1.58
C LYS A 142 -16.05 -0.88 -3.09
N LYS A 143 -17.12 -1.09 -3.88
CA LYS A 143 -17.07 -0.87 -5.35
C LYS A 143 -16.63 0.57 -5.69
N HIS A 144 -17.07 1.55 -4.90
CA HIS A 144 -16.69 2.96 -5.00
C HIS A 144 -16.38 3.44 -3.57
N ALA A 145 -15.10 3.46 -3.21
CA ALA A 145 -14.67 4.00 -1.93
C ALA A 145 -14.41 5.50 -2.09
N ASP A 146 -15.13 6.33 -1.37
CA ASP A 146 -14.97 7.78 -1.37
C ASP A 146 -14.15 8.27 -0.16
N TYR A 147 -13.94 9.58 -0.11
CA TYR A 147 -13.22 10.25 0.97
C TYR A 147 -13.81 9.95 2.37
N ASN A 148 -15.15 9.96 2.50
CA ASN A 148 -15.79 9.68 3.79
C ASN A 148 -15.65 8.23 4.22
N ASP A 149 -15.65 7.29 3.27
CA ASP A 149 -15.40 5.88 3.55
C ASP A 149 -14.02 5.65 4.16
N VAL A 150 -12.99 6.30 3.61
CA VAL A 150 -11.62 6.23 4.14
C VAL A 150 -11.53 6.89 5.51
N LEU A 151 -12.16 8.05 5.71
CA LEU A 151 -12.21 8.69 7.04
C LEU A 151 -12.85 7.79 8.10
N LEU A 152 -13.93 7.09 7.77
CA LEU A 152 -14.67 6.27 8.73
C LEU A 152 -13.97 4.96 9.08
N SER A 153 -13.50 4.22 8.09
CA SER A 153 -12.98 2.86 8.32
C SER A 153 -12.16 2.31 7.19
N CYS A 154 -11.22 3.05 6.65
CA CYS A 154 -10.45 2.72 5.46
C CYS A 154 -10.65 1.27 4.92
N PRO A 155 -11.40 1.08 3.82
CA PRO A 155 -11.70 -0.24 3.29
C PRO A 155 -10.62 -0.74 2.32
N ILE A 156 -9.44 -0.11 2.29
CA ILE A 156 -8.42 -0.27 1.27
C ILE A 156 -7.17 -0.87 1.90
N GLY A 157 -6.70 -2.01 1.37
CA GLY A 157 -5.41 -2.59 1.74
C GLY A 157 -4.29 -1.96 0.91
N ASN A 158 -3.17 -1.58 1.54
CA ASN A 158 -2.07 -0.90 0.86
C ASN A 158 -1.57 -1.68 -0.37
N SER A 159 -1.21 -2.94 -0.19
CA SER A 159 -0.66 -3.79 -1.25
C SER A 159 -1.67 -4.16 -2.35
N SER A 160 -2.95 -3.74 -2.20
CA SER A 160 -3.99 -3.96 -3.20
C SER A 160 -4.10 -2.85 -4.23
N VAL A 161 -3.50 -1.68 -3.99
CA VAL A 161 -3.72 -0.46 -4.79
C VAL A 161 -2.80 -0.38 -6.00
N LEU A 162 -3.37 0.11 -7.11
CA LEU A 162 -2.67 0.56 -8.31
C LEU A 162 -3.32 1.85 -8.80
N PHE A 163 -2.52 2.85 -9.23
CA PHE A 163 -3.03 4.11 -9.74
C PHE A 163 -2.24 4.64 -10.96
N ASP A 164 -2.88 5.48 -11.76
CA ASP A 164 -2.29 6.16 -12.91
C ASP A 164 -1.55 7.43 -12.46
N ALA A 165 -0.25 7.30 -12.21
CA ALA A 165 0.61 8.39 -11.85
C ALA A 165 0.93 9.34 -13.03
N GLY A 166 0.77 8.86 -14.26
CA GLY A 166 0.87 9.71 -15.46
C GLY A 166 -0.18 10.83 -15.45
N THR A 167 -1.39 10.52 -14.96
CA THR A 167 -2.48 11.48 -14.84
C THR A 167 -2.49 12.22 -13.50
N LEU A 168 -2.31 11.52 -12.38
CA LEU A 168 -2.49 12.10 -11.04
C LEU A 168 -1.22 12.74 -10.47
N GLY A 169 -0.07 12.43 -11.05
CA GLY A 169 1.24 12.82 -10.52
C GLY A 169 1.66 11.97 -9.34
N ILE A 170 2.74 12.39 -8.69
CA ILE A 170 3.26 11.76 -7.47
C ILE A 170 2.67 12.42 -6.25
N PHE A 171 2.51 11.65 -5.19
CA PHE A 171 2.06 12.11 -3.88
C PHE A 171 3.19 12.04 -2.86
N VAL A 172 3.24 13.00 -1.97
CA VAL A 172 4.10 12.96 -0.78
C VAL A 172 3.28 12.37 0.36
N VAL A 173 3.69 11.21 0.84
CA VAL A 173 2.98 10.53 1.94
C VAL A 173 3.18 11.31 3.23
N PRO A 174 2.12 11.73 3.93
CA PRO A 174 2.26 12.43 5.20
C PRO A 174 3.06 11.60 6.21
N ASN A 175 4.07 12.23 6.82
CA ASN A 175 4.98 11.54 7.74
C ASN A 175 4.32 11.29 9.10
N ILE A 176 3.38 10.36 9.12
CA ILE A 176 2.81 9.82 10.34
C ILE A 176 3.14 8.32 10.43
N ARG A 177 3.52 7.88 11.62
CA ARG A 177 4.07 6.52 11.80
C ARG A 177 3.07 5.40 11.52
N LYS A 178 1.77 5.63 11.78
CA LYS A 178 0.67 4.72 11.47
C LYS A 178 -0.40 5.50 10.72
N ARG A 179 -1.20 4.85 9.88
CA ARG A 179 -2.23 5.49 9.04
C ARG A 179 -1.66 6.40 7.94
N ASN A 180 -0.39 6.23 7.58
CA ASN A 180 0.20 6.97 6.46
C ASN A 180 -0.40 6.55 5.11
N ASP A 181 -0.84 5.31 4.98
CA ASP A 181 -1.61 4.78 3.87
C ASP A 181 -3.00 5.46 3.78
N ASP A 182 -3.77 5.53 4.88
CA ASP A 182 -5.04 6.25 4.91
C ASP A 182 -4.86 7.72 4.51
N ALA A 183 -3.81 8.38 5.02
CA ALA A 183 -3.49 9.76 4.67
C ALA A 183 -3.19 9.94 3.18
N LEU A 184 -2.51 8.98 2.56
CA LEU A 184 -2.25 8.96 1.13
C LEU A 184 -3.54 8.79 0.33
N TRP A 185 -4.42 7.86 0.74
CA TRP A 185 -5.71 7.65 0.07
C TRP A 185 -6.61 8.90 0.15
N LEU A 186 -6.63 9.58 1.29
CA LEU A 186 -7.35 10.85 1.44
C LEU A 186 -6.81 11.95 0.51
N GLN A 187 -5.48 12.05 0.35
CA GLN A 187 -4.89 12.98 -0.63
C GLN A 187 -5.29 12.64 -2.07
N MET A 188 -5.28 11.36 -2.44
CA MET A 188 -5.70 10.91 -3.75
C MET A 188 -7.19 11.21 -4.00
N LEU A 189 -8.05 11.00 -2.99
CA LEU A 189 -9.48 11.26 -3.05
C LEU A 189 -9.86 12.76 -3.02
N LYS A 190 -8.90 13.65 -2.79
CA LYS A 190 -9.07 15.09 -3.05
C LYS A 190 -8.90 15.45 -4.53
N LYS A 191 -8.25 14.56 -5.32
CA LYS A 191 -8.09 14.72 -6.77
C LYS A 191 -9.07 13.84 -7.56
N GLU A 192 -9.44 12.69 -7.01
CA GLU A 192 -10.34 11.72 -7.63
C GLU A 192 -11.55 11.45 -6.74
N LYS A 193 -12.72 11.26 -7.37
CA LYS A 193 -13.97 11.06 -6.64
C LYS A 193 -14.02 9.72 -5.89
N TYR A 194 -13.45 8.67 -6.48
CA TYR A 194 -13.51 7.30 -5.97
C TYR A 194 -12.22 6.54 -6.21
N ILE A 195 -11.91 5.62 -5.28
CA ILE A 195 -11.05 4.48 -5.53
C ILE A 195 -11.99 3.31 -5.88
N LEU A 196 -11.82 2.74 -7.08
CA LEU A 196 -12.67 1.64 -7.52
C LEU A 196 -12.19 0.30 -6.97
N GLY A 197 -13.11 -0.45 -6.33
CA GLY A 197 -12.84 -1.77 -5.77
C GLY A 197 -13.15 -2.90 -6.75
N MET A 198 -12.19 -3.79 -6.94
CA MET A 198 -12.34 -5.08 -7.61
C MET A 198 -12.65 -6.16 -6.56
N SER A 199 -13.60 -7.05 -6.86
CA SER A 199 -13.94 -8.17 -5.97
C SER A 199 -12.96 -9.35 -6.06
N ASP A 200 -12.03 -9.29 -6.99
CA ASP A 200 -11.02 -10.31 -7.25
C ASP A 200 -9.97 -10.32 -6.15
N VAL A 201 -9.69 -11.49 -5.60
CA VAL A 201 -8.63 -11.68 -4.59
C VAL A 201 -7.30 -11.79 -5.34
N LEU A 202 -6.55 -10.69 -5.36
CA LEU A 202 -5.31 -10.57 -6.13
C LEU A 202 -4.06 -10.35 -5.26
N MET A 203 -4.22 -10.31 -3.94
CA MET A 203 -3.12 -10.30 -2.99
C MET A 203 -3.47 -11.05 -1.71
N SER A 204 -2.45 -11.47 -0.98
CA SER A 204 -2.56 -12.05 0.36
C SER A 204 -1.86 -11.14 1.37
N TYR A 205 -2.60 -10.72 2.39
CA TYR A 205 -2.09 -9.93 3.51
C TYR A 205 -1.50 -10.86 4.57
N ARG A 206 -0.23 -10.66 4.93
CA ARG A 206 0.45 -11.46 5.95
C ARG A 206 0.15 -10.93 7.36
N VAL A 207 -0.43 -11.78 8.19
CA VAL A 207 -0.71 -11.47 9.59
C VAL A 207 0.49 -11.87 10.44
N ARG A 208 1.14 -10.87 11.07
CA ARG A 208 2.31 -11.07 11.92
C ARG A 208 1.98 -10.78 13.38
N ALA A 209 2.56 -11.56 14.29
CA ALA A 209 2.38 -11.36 15.75
C ALA A 209 2.86 -9.97 16.20
N ASN A 210 3.97 -9.49 15.62
CA ASN A 210 4.61 -8.20 15.94
C ASN A 210 4.25 -7.07 14.96
N SER A 211 3.07 -7.11 14.30
CA SER A 211 2.70 -6.08 13.35
C SER A 211 2.56 -4.70 14.02
N ILE A 212 2.93 -3.64 13.29
CA ILE A 212 2.82 -2.23 13.74
C ILE A 212 1.37 -1.89 14.16
N SER A 213 0.37 -2.57 13.59
CA SER A 213 -1.06 -2.37 13.84
C SER A 213 -1.62 -3.15 15.04
N ALA A 214 -0.84 -4.01 15.71
CA ALA A 214 -1.31 -4.88 16.80
C ALA A 214 -1.84 -4.10 18.03
N ASN A 215 -1.23 -2.94 18.37
CA ASN A 215 -1.67 -2.13 19.50
C ASN A 215 -2.78 -1.14 19.10
N LYS A 216 -4.03 -1.50 19.43
CA LYS A 216 -5.23 -0.72 19.07
C LYS A 216 -5.35 0.63 19.77
N TRP A 217 -4.92 0.74 21.04
CA TRP A 217 -5.01 2.01 21.78
C TRP A 217 -4.09 3.08 21.21
N SER A 218 -2.90 2.69 20.74
CA SER A 218 -2.00 3.64 20.09
C SER A 218 -2.61 4.22 18.81
N LEU A 219 -3.54 3.53 18.14
CA LEU A 219 -4.16 3.98 16.90
C LEU A 219 -5.04 5.23 17.09
N VAL A 220 -5.67 5.40 18.27
CA VAL A 220 -6.49 6.59 18.57
C VAL A 220 -5.68 7.88 18.37
N ARG A 221 -4.43 7.91 18.89
CA ARG A 221 -3.54 9.06 18.72
C ARG A 221 -3.25 9.36 17.25
N TYR A 222 -2.99 8.32 16.46
CA TYR A 222 -2.69 8.48 15.02
C TYR A 222 -3.94 8.87 14.21
N HIS A 223 -5.15 8.41 14.60
CA HIS A 223 -6.40 8.94 14.03
C HIS A 223 -6.59 10.41 14.37
N TRP A 224 -6.27 10.82 15.60
CA TRP A 224 -6.33 12.22 15.98
C TRP A 224 -5.39 13.07 15.11
N THR A 225 -4.11 12.67 15.00
CA THR A 225 -3.13 13.35 14.13
C THR A 225 -3.61 13.39 12.67
N LEU A 226 -4.13 12.27 12.13
CA LEU A 226 -4.67 12.24 10.77
C LEU A 226 -5.80 13.26 10.59
N TYR A 227 -6.76 13.29 11.50
CA TYR A 227 -7.94 14.17 11.36
C TYR A 227 -7.62 15.63 11.65
N ARG A 228 -6.82 15.93 12.70
CA ARG A 228 -6.55 17.30 13.14
C ARG A 228 -5.40 17.97 12.41
N ASP A 229 -4.28 17.26 12.28
CA ASP A 229 -3.03 17.87 11.82
C ASP A 229 -2.88 17.74 10.29
N ILE A 230 -3.41 16.67 9.69
CA ILE A 230 -3.30 16.41 8.24
C ILE A 230 -4.56 16.84 7.49
N GLU A 231 -5.75 16.41 7.95
CA GLU A 231 -7.03 16.72 7.29
C GLU A 231 -7.70 18.00 7.79
N HIS A 232 -7.17 18.62 8.83
CA HIS A 232 -7.64 19.90 9.43
C HIS A 232 -9.14 19.89 9.80
N LEU A 233 -9.69 18.72 10.18
CA LEU A 233 -11.08 18.62 10.61
C LEU A 233 -11.28 19.35 11.94
N SER A 234 -12.48 19.88 12.19
CA SER A 234 -12.83 20.48 13.48
C SER A 234 -12.75 19.43 14.62
N VAL A 235 -12.53 19.89 15.86
CA VAL A 235 -12.49 19.02 17.05
C VAL A 235 -13.73 18.13 17.17
N PRO A 236 -14.98 18.66 17.06
CA PRO A 236 -16.16 17.82 17.14
C PRO A 236 -16.23 16.74 16.05
N ARG A 237 -15.85 17.09 14.81
CA ARG A 237 -15.83 16.15 13.70
C ARG A 237 -14.77 15.07 13.90
N SER A 238 -13.58 15.42 14.36
CA SER A 238 -12.52 14.47 14.66
C SER A 238 -12.91 13.49 15.76
N ALA A 239 -13.50 14.00 16.86
CA ALA A 239 -14.00 13.18 17.96
C ALA A 239 -15.11 12.22 17.49
N PHE A 240 -16.04 12.70 16.66
CA PHE A 240 -17.08 11.86 16.06
C PHE A 240 -16.50 10.71 15.24
N HIS A 241 -15.54 10.96 14.34
CA HIS A 241 -14.93 9.92 13.52
C HIS A 241 -14.19 8.88 14.38
N ILE A 242 -13.47 9.30 15.43
CA ILE A 242 -12.79 8.38 16.36
C ILE A 242 -13.83 7.52 17.11
N PHE A 243 -14.92 8.12 17.58
CA PHE A 243 -16.00 7.40 18.26
C PHE A 243 -16.63 6.35 17.33
N VAL A 244 -16.98 6.72 16.10
CA VAL A 244 -17.55 5.78 15.10
C VAL A 244 -16.57 4.68 14.77
N TRP A 245 -15.30 5.01 14.54
CA TRP A 245 -14.26 4.01 14.30
C TRP A 245 -14.13 3.02 15.46
N GLY A 246 -14.11 3.52 16.70
CA GLY A 246 -14.06 2.69 17.91
C GLY A 246 -15.27 1.76 18.03
N ALA A 247 -16.49 2.29 17.78
CA ALA A 247 -17.74 1.53 17.82
C ALA A 247 -17.74 0.40 16.76
N LEU A 248 -17.37 0.70 15.51
CA LEU A 248 -17.28 -0.30 14.43
C LEU A 248 -16.29 -1.41 14.78
N LYS A 249 -15.14 -1.08 15.37
CA LYS A 249 -14.13 -2.07 15.79
C LYS A 249 -14.59 -2.94 16.96
N THR A 250 -15.31 -2.37 17.93
CA THR A 250 -15.83 -3.08 19.11
C THR A 250 -16.97 -4.01 18.73
N LEU A 251 -17.89 -3.54 17.89
CA LEU A 251 -19.03 -4.30 17.41
C LEU A 251 -18.68 -5.33 16.32
N ARG A 252 -17.39 -5.38 15.88
CA ARG A 252 -16.93 -6.23 14.76
C ARG A 252 -17.73 -6.03 13.48
N ILE A 253 -18.39 -4.90 13.32
CA ILE A 253 -19.08 -4.51 12.10
C ILE A 253 -18.01 -4.07 11.10
N LYS A 254 -17.87 -4.81 10.02
CA LYS A 254 -16.99 -4.49 8.89
C LYS A 254 -17.83 -4.42 7.64
#